data_cfb3960bd7aa93c39b5260fd3eb251af
#
_entry.id   cfb3960bd7aa93c39b5260fd3eb251af
#
_cell.length_a   1.000
_cell.length_b   1.000
_cell.length_c   1.000
_cell.angle_alpha   90.00
_cell.angle_beta   90.00
_cell.angle_gamma   90.00
#
_symmetry.space_group_name_H-M   'P 1'
#
loop_
_entity.id
_entity.type
_entity.pdbx_description
1 polymer ?
#
loop_
_entity_poly.entity_id
_entity_poly.type
_entity_poly.pdbx_seq_one_letter_code
_entity_poly.pdbx_strand_id
1 'polypeptide(L)'
;HTLGIHNGEQLRMQSLEMLTREFGKVGTVYYDFARGIDTRPVEAVRIRKSVGCEHTLEKDISKRSSVIIELYHAAVELVGRLEHANFRGNTLTLKIKFHDFSQITRSMTQTKELGALDVILPLAKQLLQEVDYEHHPIRLIGLSVSNPREEEEKGVWEQLSFEFSDWGK
;
A
#
# COMPACT_ATOMS: atom_id res chain seq x y z
N HIS A 1 4.67 16.48 19.51
CA HIS A 1 5.11 17.81 20.05
C HIS A 1 4.01 18.49 20.88
N THR A 2 2.75 18.43 20.48
CA THR A 2 1.62 19.07 21.20
C THR A 2 1.45 18.56 22.64
N LEU A 3 1.85 17.32 22.91
CA LEU A 3 1.80 16.70 24.25
C LEU A 3 3.12 16.81 25.04
N GLY A 4 4.10 17.59 24.55
CA GLY A 4 5.41 17.71 25.15
C GLY A 4 6.28 16.45 25.06
N ILE A 5 5.92 15.49 24.18
CA ILE A 5 6.68 14.25 23.95
C ILE A 5 7.56 14.45 22.71
N HIS A 6 8.88 14.49 22.89
CA HIS A 6 9.86 14.77 21.83
C HIS A 6 10.80 13.58 21.56
N ASN A 7 10.88 12.62 22.48
CA ASN A 7 11.75 11.45 22.38
C ASN A 7 11.18 10.22 23.09
N GLY A 8 11.84 9.06 22.90
CA GLY A 8 11.40 7.78 23.45
C GLY A 8 11.40 7.74 24.98
N GLU A 9 12.31 8.44 25.66
CA GLU A 9 12.36 8.50 27.11
C GLU A 9 11.13 9.22 27.67
N GLN A 10 10.78 10.36 27.11
CA GLN A 10 9.59 11.11 27.48
C GLN A 10 8.31 10.32 27.20
N LEU A 11 8.27 9.54 26.11
CA LEU A 11 7.18 8.62 25.82
C LEU A 11 7.09 7.52 26.87
N ARG A 12 8.22 6.95 27.31
CA ARG A 12 8.28 5.91 28.35
C ARG A 12 7.77 6.41 29.70
N MET A 13 7.95 7.69 30.01
CA MET A 13 7.46 8.31 31.26
C MET A 13 5.93 8.47 31.29
N GLN A 14 5.26 8.36 30.14
CA GLN A 14 3.81 8.53 30.10
C GLN A 14 3.06 7.31 30.63
N SER A 15 1.91 7.54 31.24
CA SER A 15 1.03 6.46 31.71
C SER A 15 0.29 5.80 30.55
N LEU A 16 -0.08 4.52 30.72
CA LEU A 16 -0.91 3.80 29.75
C LEU A 16 -2.25 4.52 29.54
N GLU A 17 -2.86 5.00 30.62
CA GLU A 17 -4.14 5.70 30.57
C GLU A 17 -4.07 6.95 29.70
N MET A 18 -3.04 7.78 29.88
CA MET A 18 -2.82 8.98 29.08
C MET A 18 -2.64 8.63 27.60
N LEU A 19 -1.77 7.66 27.30
CA LEU A 19 -1.50 7.25 25.92
C LEU A 19 -2.73 6.64 25.24
N THR A 20 -3.54 5.86 25.94
CA THR A 20 -4.77 5.29 25.37
C THR A 20 -5.86 6.34 25.19
N ARG A 21 -5.94 7.33 26.07
CA ARG A 21 -6.87 8.46 25.91
C ARG A 21 -6.53 9.30 24.67
N GLU A 22 -5.25 9.60 24.44
CA GLU A 22 -4.81 10.48 23.35
C GLU A 22 -4.71 9.75 22.00
N PHE A 23 -4.32 8.47 21.99
CA PHE A 23 -4.04 7.69 20.79
C PHE A 23 -4.97 6.48 20.58
N GLY A 24 -5.96 6.26 21.45
CA GLY A 24 -6.84 5.10 21.37
C GLY A 24 -6.06 3.78 21.50
N LYS A 25 -6.43 2.75 20.75
CA LYS A 25 -5.80 1.42 20.80
C LYS A 25 -4.29 1.43 20.52
N VAL A 26 -3.82 2.37 19.72
CA VAL A 26 -2.37 2.48 19.41
C VAL A 26 -1.58 2.99 20.62
N GLY A 27 -2.22 3.65 21.59
CA GLY A 27 -1.60 4.08 22.84
C GLY A 27 -0.99 2.93 23.63
N THR A 28 -1.62 1.75 23.66
CA THR A 28 -1.07 0.54 24.27
C THR A 28 0.22 0.10 23.59
N VAL A 29 0.24 0.12 22.25
CA VAL A 29 1.42 -0.24 21.45
C VAL A 29 2.57 0.73 21.73
N TYR A 30 2.30 2.03 21.81
CA TYR A 30 3.32 3.03 22.15
C TYR A 30 3.87 2.85 23.57
N TYR A 31 3.01 2.52 24.52
CA TYR A 31 3.41 2.24 25.89
C TYR A 31 4.37 1.07 25.98
N ASP A 32 4.05 -0.05 25.31
CA ASP A 32 4.86 -1.26 25.30
C ASP A 32 6.18 -1.05 24.56
N PHE A 33 6.13 -0.48 23.36
CA PHE A 33 7.32 -0.23 22.53
C PHE A 33 8.33 0.70 23.19
N ALA A 34 7.86 1.76 23.87
CA ALA A 34 8.73 2.65 24.63
C ALA A 34 9.46 1.93 25.79
N ARG A 35 8.99 0.75 26.20
CA ARG A 35 9.57 -0.11 27.23
C ARG A 35 10.34 -1.30 26.66
N GLY A 36 10.44 -1.40 25.32
CA GLY A 36 11.10 -2.51 24.62
C GLY A 36 10.27 -3.80 24.63
N ILE A 37 8.97 -3.71 24.87
CA ILE A 37 8.06 -4.87 24.88
C ILE A 37 7.36 -4.95 23.53
N ASP A 38 7.58 -6.04 22.79
CA ASP A 38 6.87 -6.41 21.58
C ASP A 38 6.51 -7.89 21.64
N THR A 39 5.25 -8.19 21.86
CA THR A 39 4.73 -9.56 21.97
C THR A 39 4.18 -10.10 20.65
N ARG A 40 4.27 -9.33 19.57
CA ARG A 40 3.79 -9.77 18.26
C ARG A 40 4.66 -10.91 17.74
N PRO A 41 4.06 -11.97 17.18
CA PRO A 41 4.82 -13.03 16.55
C PRO A 41 5.55 -12.49 15.31
N VAL A 42 6.69 -13.09 14.97
CA VAL A 42 7.36 -12.84 13.69
C VAL A 42 6.60 -13.57 12.59
N GLU A 43 5.99 -12.82 11.69
CA GLU A 43 5.33 -13.38 10.50
C GLU A 43 6.36 -13.61 9.40
N ALA A 44 6.75 -14.87 9.18
CA ALA A 44 7.70 -15.26 8.15
C ALA A 44 7.13 -15.13 6.73
N VAL A 45 5.82 -15.26 6.59
CA VAL A 45 5.11 -15.18 5.29
C VAL A 45 4.06 -14.08 5.38
N ARG A 46 4.24 -13.04 4.56
CA ARG A 46 3.27 -11.94 4.45
C ARG A 46 2.63 -11.94 3.07
N ILE A 47 1.32 -12.07 3.03
CA ILE A 47 0.55 -11.92 1.79
C ILE A 47 0.65 -10.46 1.34
N ARG A 48 1.13 -10.26 0.11
CA ARG A 48 1.28 -8.93 -0.48
C ARG A 48 -0.10 -8.37 -0.83
N LYS A 49 -0.42 -7.18 -0.32
CA LYS A 49 -1.71 -6.51 -0.55
C LYS A 49 -1.68 -5.47 -1.67
N SER A 50 -0.49 -5.03 -2.05
CA SER A 50 -0.30 -4.05 -3.12
C SER A 50 1.11 -4.09 -3.69
N VAL A 51 1.26 -3.61 -4.92
CA VAL A 51 2.53 -3.33 -5.59
C VAL A 51 2.46 -1.91 -6.15
N GLY A 52 3.52 -1.13 -6.00
CA GLY A 52 3.56 0.24 -6.48
C GLY A 52 4.98 0.76 -6.70
N CYS A 53 5.05 1.93 -7.32
CA CYS A 53 6.27 2.72 -7.50
C CYS A 53 5.98 4.19 -7.21
N GLU A 54 7.00 4.94 -6.81
CA GLU A 54 6.93 6.38 -6.56
C GLU A 54 8.21 7.04 -7.05
N HIS A 55 8.06 8.09 -7.86
CA HIS A 55 9.15 8.88 -8.40
C HIS A 55 9.14 10.27 -7.78
N THR A 56 10.15 10.60 -7.01
CA THR A 56 10.40 11.99 -6.60
C THR A 56 11.17 12.67 -7.73
N LEU A 57 10.63 13.77 -8.24
CA LEU A 57 11.19 14.49 -9.37
C LEU A 57 12.35 15.38 -8.92
N GLU A 58 13.37 15.55 -9.76
CA GLU A 58 14.50 16.44 -9.49
C GLU A 58 14.05 17.90 -9.39
N LYS A 59 13.07 18.29 -10.21
CA LYS A 59 12.43 19.60 -10.22
C LYS A 59 10.93 19.43 -10.22
N ASP A 60 10.25 20.31 -9.50
CA ASP A 60 8.79 20.33 -9.49
C ASP A 60 8.27 20.70 -10.88
N ILE A 61 7.22 20.01 -11.34
CA ILE A 61 6.65 20.17 -12.69
C ILE A 61 5.17 20.53 -12.64
N SER A 62 4.75 21.43 -13.54
CA SER A 62 3.34 21.80 -13.74
C SER A 62 2.91 21.69 -15.21
N LYS A 63 3.90 21.56 -16.13
CA LYS A 63 3.61 21.47 -17.57
C LYS A 63 3.00 20.10 -17.89
N ARG A 64 1.82 20.10 -18.50
CA ARG A 64 1.07 18.89 -18.85
C ARG A 64 1.91 17.83 -19.56
N SER A 65 2.72 18.22 -20.54
CA SER A 65 3.58 17.28 -21.28
C SER A 65 4.59 16.57 -20.36
N SER A 66 5.22 17.30 -19.44
CA SER A 66 6.16 16.73 -18.46
C SER A 66 5.46 15.79 -17.49
N VAL A 67 4.29 16.18 -17.00
CA VAL A 67 3.49 15.33 -16.07
C VAL A 67 3.06 14.01 -16.75
N ILE A 68 2.64 14.07 -18.03
CA ILE A 68 2.26 12.87 -18.77
C ILE A 68 3.46 11.95 -19.04
N ILE A 69 4.65 12.51 -19.29
CA ILE A 69 5.88 11.71 -19.47
C ILE A 69 6.23 10.98 -18.17
N GLU A 70 6.22 11.67 -17.03
CA GLU A 70 6.52 11.05 -15.74
C GLU A 70 5.45 10.01 -15.34
N LEU A 71 4.19 10.28 -15.63
CA LEU A 71 3.11 9.31 -15.42
C LEU A 71 3.31 8.05 -16.27
N TYR A 72 3.79 8.21 -17.52
CA TYR A 72 4.12 7.10 -18.39
C TYR A 72 5.28 6.26 -17.83
N HIS A 73 6.37 6.91 -17.36
CA HIS A 73 7.49 6.21 -16.74
C HIS A 73 7.04 5.41 -15.51
N ALA A 74 6.21 6.02 -14.64
CA ALA A 74 5.65 5.33 -13.48
C ALA A 74 4.76 4.14 -13.88
N ALA A 75 3.97 4.27 -14.96
CA ALA A 75 3.12 3.19 -15.44
C ALA A 75 3.94 2.01 -15.99
N VAL A 76 4.99 2.29 -16.77
CA VAL A 76 5.90 1.25 -17.29
C VAL A 76 6.60 0.51 -16.15
N GLU A 77 7.13 1.25 -15.17
CA GLU A 77 7.77 0.64 -14.01
C GLU A 77 6.80 -0.19 -13.19
N LEU A 78 5.57 0.31 -12.97
CA LEU A 78 4.54 -0.44 -12.24
C LEU A 78 4.24 -1.77 -12.90
N VAL A 79 4.06 -1.80 -14.24
CA VAL A 79 3.82 -3.05 -14.99
C VAL A 79 4.95 -4.05 -14.76
N GLY A 80 6.20 -3.64 -14.91
CA GLY A 80 7.36 -4.50 -14.66
C GLY A 80 7.41 -5.03 -13.22
N ARG A 81 7.05 -4.21 -12.23
CA ARG A 81 6.97 -4.63 -10.82
C ARG A 81 5.82 -5.61 -10.56
N LEU A 82 4.68 -5.44 -11.22
CA LEU A 82 3.53 -6.36 -11.14
C LEU A 82 3.90 -7.74 -11.70
N GLU A 83 4.56 -7.77 -12.85
CA GLU A 83 5.04 -9.01 -13.48
C GLU A 83 6.07 -9.72 -12.60
N HIS A 84 7.10 -9.00 -12.15
CA HIS A 84 8.15 -9.57 -11.29
C HIS A 84 7.59 -10.12 -9.97
N ALA A 85 6.58 -9.46 -9.41
CA ALA A 85 5.95 -9.86 -8.16
C ALA A 85 4.88 -10.96 -8.36
N ASN A 86 4.54 -11.32 -9.59
CA ASN A 86 3.37 -12.13 -9.95
C ASN A 86 2.09 -11.65 -9.22
N PHE A 87 1.92 -10.33 -9.15
CA PHE A 87 0.82 -9.72 -8.42
C PHE A 87 -0.31 -9.32 -9.37
N ARG A 88 -1.54 -9.65 -9.00
CA ARG A 88 -2.76 -9.25 -9.68
C ARG A 88 -3.67 -8.52 -8.71
N GLY A 89 -4.23 -7.41 -9.12
CA GLY A 89 -5.18 -6.62 -8.35
C GLY A 89 -6.06 -5.80 -9.28
N ASN A 90 -7.12 -5.23 -8.77
CA ASN A 90 -8.11 -4.53 -9.59
C ASN A 90 -8.30 -3.06 -9.23
N THR A 91 -7.58 -2.53 -8.25
CA THR A 91 -7.67 -1.12 -7.85
C THR A 91 -6.37 -0.39 -8.18
N LEU A 92 -6.45 0.58 -9.11
CA LEU A 92 -5.35 1.49 -9.41
C LEU A 92 -5.46 2.72 -8.51
N THR A 93 -4.35 3.11 -7.90
CA THR A 93 -4.22 4.34 -7.09
C THR A 93 -3.12 5.21 -7.68
N LEU A 94 -3.47 6.47 -7.97
CA LEU A 94 -2.55 7.56 -8.27
C LEU A 94 -2.27 8.34 -7.00
N LYS A 95 -1.00 8.54 -6.68
CA LYS A 95 -0.53 9.38 -5.58
C LYS A 95 0.24 10.56 -6.15
N ILE A 96 -0.12 11.75 -5.75
CA ILE A 96 0.58 13.00 -6.10
C ILE A 96 1.01 13.69 -4.82
N LYS A 97 2.26 14.12 -4.76
CA LYS A 97 2.75 15.05 -3.76
C LYS A 97 3.18 16.35 -4.45
N PHE A 98 2.74 17.46 -3.91
CA PHE A 98 3.01 18.78 -4.45
C PHE A 98 4.28 19.40 -3.86
N HIS A 99 4.69 20.55 -4.41
CA HIS A 99 5.88 21.31 -3.99
C HIS A 99 5.87 21.72 -2.51
N ASP A 100 4.68 21.96 -1.96
CA ASP A 100 4.45 22.31 -0.55
C ASP A 100 4.39 21.08 0.37
N PHE A 101 4.70 19.89 -0.14
CA PHE A 101 4.60 18.58 0.53
C PHE A 101 3.18 18.13 0.86
N SER A 102 2.15 18.88 0.52
CA SER A 102 0.77 18.35 0.55
C SER A 102 0.63 17.16 -0.40
N GLN A 103 -0.28 16.25 -0.08
CA GLN A 103 -0.42 14.98 -0.80
C GLN A 103 -1.88 14.67 -1.04
N ILE A 104 -2.16 14.17 -2.22
CA ILE A 104 -3.47 13.60 -2.57
C ILE A 104 -3.32 12.20 -3.14
N THR A 105 -4.37 11.41 -3.00
CA THR A 105 -4.53 10.12 -3.67
C THR A 105 -5.87 10.07 -4.40
N ARG A 106 -5.88 9.39 -5.56
CA ARG A 106 -7.10 9.09 -6.32
C ARG A 106 -7.05 7.62 -6.69
N SER A 107 -8.16 6.92 -6.53
CA SER A 107 -8.22 5.48 -6.78
C SER A 107 -9.42 5.12 -7.63
N MET A 108 -9.26 4.10 -8.46
CA MET A 108 -10.31 3.53 -9.30
C MET A 108 -10.23 2.01 -9.28
N THR A 109 -11.35 1.36 -8.96
CA THR A 109 -11.47 -0.10 -8.96
C THR A 109 -12.12 -0.56 -10.25
N GLN A 110 -11.53 -1.56 -10.90
CA GLN A 110 -12.01 -2.17 -12.12
C GLN A 110 -12.60 -3.55 -11.84
N THR A 111 -13.45 -4.04 -12.76
CA THR A 111 -13.97 -5.40 -12.70
C THR A 111 -12.94 -6.44 -13.11
N LYS A 112 -11.94 -6.02 -13.90
CA LYS A 112 -10.83 -6.86 -14.39
C LYS A 112 -9.55 -6.54 -13.68
N GLU A 113 -8.66 -7.51 -13.63
CA GLU A 113 -7.30 -7.33 -13.10
C GLU A 113 -6.48 -6.36 -13.94
N LEU A 114 -5.63 -5.61 -13.24
CA LEU A 114 -4.73 -4.63 -13.80
C LEU A 114 -3.32 -5.22 -13.88
N GLY A 115 -2.76 -5.29 -15.09
CA GLY A 115 -1.41 -5.82 -15.27
C GLY A 115 -0.72 -5.35 -16.55
N ALA A 116 -1.47 -4.77 -17.49
CA ALA A 116 -0.93 -4.35 -18.78
C ALA A 116 -0.91 -2.81 -18.91
N LEU A 117 0.10 -2.30 -19.61
CA LEU A 117 0.33 -0.87 -19.79
C LEU A 117 -0.82 -0.16 -20.53
N ASP A 118 -1.39 -0.82 -21.53
CA ASP A 118 -2.53 -0.33 -22.31
C ASP A 118 -3.81 -0.19 -21.50
N VAL A 119 -3.92 -0.86 -20.36
CA VAL A 119 -5.01 -0.72 -19.39
C VAL A 119 -4.67 0.31 -18.31
N ILE A 120 -3.48 0.20 -17.70
CA ILE A 120 -3.05 1.05 -16.57
C ILE A 120 -2.88 2.51 -16.98
N LEU A 121 -2.24 2.80 -18.11
CA LEU A 121 -1.93 4.17 -18.52
C LEU A 121 -3.17 5.02 -18.81
N PRO A 122 -4.21 4.55 -19.53
CA PRO A 122 -5.46 5.31 -19.70
C PRO A 122 -6.16 5.61 -18.38
N LEU A 123 -6.21 4.64 -17.44
CA LEU A 123 -6.81 4.82 -16.12
C LEU A 123 -6.03 5.83 -15.27
N ALA A 124 -4.69 5.76 -15.29
CA ALA A 124 -3.84 6.72 -14.60
C ALA A 124 -4.03 8.14 -15.14
N LYS A 125 -4.17 8.30 -16.47
CA LYS A 125 -4.50 9.59 -17.09
C LYS A 125 -5.87 10.09 -16.67
N GLN A 126 -6.87 9.22 -16.54
CA GLN A 126 -8.20 9.58 -16.07
C GLN A 126 -8.15 10.08 -14.61
N LEU A 127 -7.44 9.38 -13.72
CA LEU A 127 -7.25 9.81 -12.32
C LEU A 127 -6.50 11.14 -12.24
N LEU A 128 -5.57 11.40 -13.15
CA LEU A 128 -4.82 12.66 -13.21
C LEU A 128 -5.71 13.85 -13.60
N GLN A 129 -6.80 13.67 -14.36
CA GLN A 129 -7.72 14.75 -14.76
C GLN A 129 -8.41 15.43 -13.56
N GLU A 130 -8.50 14.72 -12.42
CA GLU A 130 -9.08 15.24 -11.18
C GLU A 130 -8.07 16.03 -10.32
N VAL A 131 -6.85 16.26 -10.84
CA VAL A 131 -5.74 16.88 -10.09
C VAL A 131 -5.41 18.24 -10.69
N ASP A 132 -5.48 19.29 -9.88
CA ASP A 132 -5.00 20.63 -10.27
C ASP A 132 -3.49 20.74 -10.04
N TYR A 133 -2.71 20.39 -11.06
CA TYR A 133 -1.25 20.51 -11.04
C TYR A 133 -0.73 21.76 -11.78
N GLU A 134 -1.59 22.50 -12.44
CA GLU A 134 -1.21 23.74 -13.14
C GLU A 134 -0.88 24.84 -12.13
N HIS A 135 -1.66 24.93 -11.05
CA HIS A 135 -1.46 25.89 -9.96
C HIS A 135 -0.64 25.32 -8.80
N HIS A 136 -0.55 23.97 -8.70
CA HIS A 136 0.21 23.26 -7.67
C HIS A 136 1.25 22.33 -8.30
N PRO A 137 2.50 22.79 -8.54
CA PRO A 137 3.54 21.97 -9.15
C PRO A 137 3.75 20.64 -8.43
N ILE A 138 3.90 19.57 -9.22
CA ILE A 138 4.08 18.21 -8.72
C ILE A 138 5.54 17.96 -8.39
N ARG A 139 5.79 17.44 -7.20
CA ARG A 139 7.08 16.99 -6.69
C ARG A 139 7.28 15.47 -6.76
N LEU A 140 6.19 14.69 -6.64
CA LEU A 140 6.23 13.23 -6.69
C LEU A 140 4.98 12.69 -7.37
N ILE A 141 5.19 11.69 -8.22
CA ILE A 141 4.15 10.88 -8.85
C ILE A 141 4.34 9.42 -8.43
N GLY A 142 3.27 8.78 -7.97
CA GLY A 142 3.26 7.37 -7.65
C GLY A 142 2.04 6.66 -8.22
N LEU A 143 2.22 5.41 -8.60
CA LEU A 143 1.16 4.50 -9.00
C LEU A 143 1.24 3.21 -8.21
N SER A 144 0.10 2.66 -7.83
CA SER A 144 0.03 1.34 -7.20
C SER A 144 -1.22 0.59 -7.62
N VAL A 145 -1.09 -0.74 -7.65
CA VAL A 145 -2.20 -1.67 -7.81
C VAL A 145 -2.40 -2.40 -6.50
N SER A 146 -3.63 -2.50 -6.04
CA SER A 146 -4.05 -3.15 -4.81
C SER A 146 -5.32 -3.97 -5.00
N ASN A 147 -5.86 -4.47 -3.89
CA ASN A 147 -7.05 -5.31 -3.88
C ASN A 147 -6.87 -6.54 -4.76
N PRO A 148 -5.91 -7.48 -4.41
CA PRO A 148 -5.83 -8.75 -5.07
C PRO A 148 -7.18 -9.45 -4.93
N ARG A 149 -7.67 -10.07 -5.99
CA ARG A 149 -8.75 -11.02 -5.84
C ARG A 149 -8.22 -12.13 -4.94
N GLU A 150 -8.92 -12.39 -3.83
CA GLU A 150 -8.77 -13.64 -3.14
C GLU A 150 -9.13 -14.71 -4.20
N GLU A 151 -8.15 -15.45 -4.69
CA GLU A 151 -8.46 -16.73 -5.28
C GLU A 151 -9.22 -17.45 -4.16
N GLU A 152 -10.53 -17.65 -4.35
CA GLU A 152 -11.22 -18.68 -3.58
C GLU A 152 -10.39 -19.94 -3.83
N GLU A 153 -9.49 -20.24 -2.89
CA GLU A 153 -8.96 -21.58 -2.79
C GLU A 153 -10.19 -22.48 -2.65
N LYS A 154 -10.70 -22.96 -3.77
CA LYS A 154 -11.52 -24.15 -3.81
C LYS A 154 -10.62 -25.30 -3.42
N GLY A 155 -10.18 -25.24 -2.16
CA GLY A 155 -9.63 -26.37 -1.46
C GLY A 155 -10.76 -27.38 -1.33
N VAL A 156 -10.95 -28.17 -2.37
CA VAL A 156 -11.64 -29.45 -2.25
C VAL A 156 -10.70 -30.29 -1.39
N TRP A 157 -10.85 -30.13 -0.08
CA TRP A 157 -10.31 -31.11 0.87
C TRP A 157 -11.12 -32.36 0.69
N GLU A 158 -10.71 -33.22 -0.22
CA GLU A 158 -11.22 -34.57 -0.33
C GLU A 158 -10.57 -35.36 0.82
N GLN A 159 -11.35 -35.59 1.86
CA GLN A 159 -10.91 -36.40 2.99
C GLN A 159 -10.82 -37.86 2.46
N LEU A 160 -9.59 -38.28 2.13
CA LEU A 160 -9.33 -39.68 1.79
C LEU A 160 -9.53 -40.51 3.05
N SER A 161 -10.64 -41.24 3.12
CA SER A 161 -10.85 -42.29 4.11
C SER A 161 -10.11 -43.54 3.65
N PHE A 162 -9.04 -43.88 4.39
CA PHE A 162 -8.40 -45.19 4.20
C PHE A 162 -9.18 -46.22 5.00
N GLU A 163 -9.88 -47.13 4.32
CA GLU A 163 -10.37 -48.35 4.93
C GLU A 163 -9.19 -49.31 5.08
N PHE A 164 -8.73 -49.47 6.34
CA PHE A 164 -7.84 -50.56 6.69
C PHE A 164 -8.68 -51.84 6.71
N SER A 165 -8.65 -52.61 5.62
CA SER A 165 -9.14 -53.99 5.66
C SER A 165 -8.21 -54.84 6.56
N ASP A 166 -8.80 -55.42 7.58
CA ASP A 166 -8.14 -56.32 8.54
C ASP A 166 -7.24 -57.36 7.87
N TRP A 167 -5.93 -57.25 8.06
CA TRP A 167 -5.01 -58.33 7.87
C TRP A 167 -4.97 -59.14 9.18
N GLY A 168 -5.92 -60.08 9.30
CA GLY A 168 -5.99 -60.96 10.41
C GLY A 168 -6.64 -62.26 10.07
N LYS A 169 -5.88 -63.22 9.55
CA LYS A 169 -5.99 -64.65 9.89
C LYS A 169 -4.79 -65.40 9.32
#